data_1ea4966d50000a17c9a0b0e3a9a15118
#
_entry.id   1ea4966d50000a17c9a0b0e3a9a15118
#
_cell.length_a   1.000
_cell.length_b   1.000
_cell.length_c   1.000
_cell.angle_alpha   90.00
_cell.angle_beta   90.00
_cell.angle_gamma   90.00
#
_symmetry.space_group_name_H-M   'P 1'
#
loop_
_entity.id
_entity.type
_entity.pdbx_description
1 polymer ?
#
loop_
_entity_poly.entity_id
_entity_poly.type
_entity_poly.pdbx_seq_one_letter_code
_entity_poly.pdbx_strand_id
1 'polypeptide(L)'
;MSKVVVVGAGLAGLNAARLLRSSGVDVTVYEARDRVGGRVLNHRFPDGTIVEVGGQWVGPTQDQVLGLISELGLELFDTYDHGDYMVSIGGRAKRFTGDTFGLPPHVLVEVGVSQKRLESMAAKVPR
;
A
#
# COMPACT_ATOMS: atom_id res chain seq x y z
N MET A 1 19.87 -27.70 12.99
CA MET A 1 18.86 -26.84 12.31
C MET A 1 19.26 -25.40 12.56
N SER A 2 19.25 -24.57 11.52
CA SER A 2 19.54 -23.15 11.65
C SER A 2 18.38 -22.44 12.37
N LYS A 3 18.71 -21.58 13.33
CA LYS A 3 17.74 -20.72 14.01
C LYS A 3 17.85 -19.30 13.46
N VAL A 4 16.73 -18.70 13.10
CA VAL A 4 16.67 -17.34 12.58
C VAL A 4 15.77 -16.50 13.46
N VAL A 5 16.21 -15.28 13.73
CA VAL A 5 15.41 -14.27 14.42
C VAL A 5 14.98 -13.21 13.41
N VAL A 6 13.68 -12.92 13.37
CA VAL A 6 13.11 -11.83 12.60
C VAL A 6 12.70 -10.72 13.57
N VAL A 7 13.18 -9.51 13.33
CA VAL A 7 12.84 -8.34 14.16
C VAL A 7 11.76 -7.52 13.48
N GLY A 8 10.62 -7.40 14.16
CA GLY A 8 9.44 -6.71 13.69
C GLY A 8 8.38 -7.63 13.06
N ALA A 9 7.16 -7.60 13.62
CA ALA A 9 6.00 -8.34 13.12
C ALA A 9 5.07 -7.48 12.24
N GLY A 10 5.67 -6.64 11.39
CA GLY A 10 4.97 -6.01 10.28
C GLY A 10 4.82 -6.97 9.10
N LEU A 11 4.15 -6.54 8.01
CA LEU A 11 3.87 -7.38 6.84
C LEU A 11 5.14 -8.04 6.27
N ALA A 12 6.23 -7.27 6.13
CA ALA A 12 7.49 -7.78 5.60
C ALA A 12 8.13 -8.84 6.52
N GLY A 13 8.18 -8.58 7.84
CA GLY A 13 8.77 -9.51 8.81
C GLY A 13 7.96 -10.80 8.94
N LEU A 14 6.63 -10.70 8.98
CA LEU A 14 5.74 -11.86 9.02
C LEU A 14 5.85 -12.70 7.74
N ASN A 15 5.91 -12.06 6.57
CA ASN A 15 6.09 -12.79 5.31
C ASN A 15 7.47 -13.47 5.23
N ALA A 16 8.54 -12.80 5.67
CA ALA A 16 9.87 -13.41 5.75
C ALA A 16 9.88 -14.62 6.69
N ALA A 17 9.28 -14.50 7.88
CA ALA A 17 9.17 -15.58 8.84
C ALA A 17 8.37 -16.78 8.27
N ARG A 18 7.27 -16.49 7.56
CA ARG A 18 6.45 -17.50 6.90
C ARG A 18 7.25 -18.29 5.86
N LEU A 19 7.98 -17.60 4.98
CA LEU A 19 8.80 -18.23 3.93
C LEU A 19 9.95 -19.05 4.51
N LEU A 20 10.64 -18.54 5.52
CA LEU A 20 11.70 -19.28 6.21
C LEU A 20 11.14 -20.54 6.88
N ARG A 21 10.00 -20.43 7.54
CA ARG A 21 9.37 -21.58 8.21
C ARG A 21 8.90 -22.65 7.21
N SER A 22 8.34 -22.24 6.06
CA SER A 22 7.97 -23.18 5.00
C SER A 22 9.16 -23.92 4.40
N SER A 23 10.37 -23.33 4.51
CA SER A 23 11.65 -23.95 4.11
C SER A 23 12.29 -24.79 5.25
N GLY A 24 11.57 -25.07 6.33
CA GLY A 24 12.06 -25.92 7.44
C GLY A 24 13.01 -25.21 8.41
N VAL A 25 13.10 -23.88 8.38
CA VAL A 25 13.93 -23.10 9.30
C VAL A 25 13.16 -22.85 10.61
N ASP A 26 13.84 -22.99 11.76
CA ASP A 26 13.31 -22.58 13.05
C ASP A 26 13.36 -21.05 13.18
N VAL A 27 12.19 -20.40 13.25
CA VAL A 27 12.06 -18.94 13.20
C VAL A 27 11.39 -18.43 14.45
N THR A 28 11.99 -17.41 15.05
CA THR A 28 11.37 -16.61 16.13
C THR A 28 11.22 -15.17 15.66
N VAL A 29 10.03 -14.60 15.86
CA VAL A 29 9.74 -13.19 15.53
C VAL A 29 9.65 -12.39 16.84
N TYR A 30 10.39 -11.30 16.92
CA TYR A 30 10.30 -10.33 18.02
C TYR A 30 9.63 -9.05 17.53
N GLU A 31 8.60 -8.62 18.25
CA GLU A 31 7.88 -7.35 18.01
C GLU A 31 7.99 -6.48 19.25
N ALA A 32 8.29 -5.20 19.05
CA ALA A 32 8.47 -4.24 20.13
C ALA A 32 7.14 -3.71 20.72
N ARG A 33 6.06 -3.80 19.94
CA ARG A 33 4.71 -3.39 20.35
C ARG A 33 3.94 -4.59 20.89
N ASP A 34 2.83 -4.32 21.51
CA ASP A 34 1.84 -5.31 21.99
C ASP A 34 0.95 -5.88 20.88
N ARG A 35 1.20 -5.51 19.60
CA ARG A 35 0.44 -5.92 18.42
C ARG A 35 1.31 -6.20 17.22
N VAL A 36 0.83 -7.06 16.34
CA VAL A 36 1.40 -7.30 15.00
C VAL A 36 0.85 -6.30 13.97
N GLY A 37 1.32 -6.40 12.73
CA GLY A 37 0.81 -5.65 11.57
C GLY A 37 1.63 -4.40 11.21
N GLY A 38 2.36 -3.82 12.18
CA GLY A 38 3.18 -2.63 11.90
C GLY A 38 2.36 -1.44 11.42
N ARG A 39 2.54 -1.06 10.15
CA ARG A 39 1.80 0.03 9.45
C ARG A 39 0.43 -0.39 8.92
N VAL A 40 0.09 -1.65 8.97
CA VAL A 40 -1.26 -2.15 8.75
C VAL A 40 -1.96 -2.22 10.10
N LEU A 41 -3.09 -1.58 10.22
CA LEU A 41 -3.83 -1.50 11.47
C LEU A 41 -5.32 -1.33 11.19
N ASN A 42 -6.12 -2.17 11.84
CA ASN A 42 -7.57 -2.05 11.85
C ASN A 42 -8.05 -1.53 13.20
N HIS A 43 -8.99 -0.63 13.18
CA HIS A 43 -9.74 -0.21 14.36
C HIS A 43 -11.13 -0.86 14.33
N ARG A 44 -11.51 -1.50 15.43
CA ARG A 44 -12.84 -2.08 15.59
C ARG A 44 -13.66 -1.22 16.56
N PHE A 45 -14.78 -0.73 16.07
CA PHE A 45 -15.75 0.00 16.88
C PHE A 45 -16.61 -0.95 17.74
N PRO A 46 -17.28 -0.44 18.80
CA PRO A 46 -18.14 -1.23 19.67
C PRO A 46 -19.30 -1.93 18.95
N ASP A 47 -19.79 -1.37 17.84
CA ASP A 47 -20.84 -1.93 17.00
C ASP A 47 -20.35 -3.07 16.06
N GLY A 48 -19.05 -3.38 16.13
CA GLY A 48 -18.42 -4.39 15.30
C GLY A 48 -17.85 -3.88 13.97
N THR A 49 -18.10 -2.61 13.61
CA THR A 49 -17.56 -1.99 12.40
C THR A 49 -16.04 -1.97 12.46
N ILE A 50 -15.40 -2.35 11.36
CA ILE A 50 -13.94 -2.33 11.20
C ILE A 50 -13.59 -1.20 10.24
N VAL A 51 -12.64 -0.36 10.64
CA VAL A 51 -12.05 0.68 9.81
C VAL A 51 -10.54 0.48 9.76
N GLU A 52 -10.00 0.50 8.58
CA GLU A 52 -8.58 0.44 8.33
C GLU A 52 -7.98 1.83 8.54
N VAL A 53 -7.07 1.92 9.52
CA VAL A 53 -6.39 3.19 9.88
C VAL A 53 -4.91 3.17 9.51
N GLY A 54 -4.51 2.17 8.73
CA GLY A 54 -3.16 1.97 8.20
C GLY A 54 -3.14 1.80 6.69
N GLY A 55 -2.19 1.01 6.20
CA GLY A 55 -2.13 0.64 4.79
C GLY A 55 -3.28 -0.29 4.41
N GLN A 56 -4.07 0.10 3.43
CA GLN A 56 -5.27 -0.63 2.99
C GLN A 56 -5.32 -0.83 1.47
N TRP A 57 -4.65 0.04 0.73
CA TRP A 57 -4.73 0.03 -0.73
C TRP A 57 -3.73 -0.93 -1.35
N VAL A 58 -4.22 -1.72 -2.30
CA VAL A 58 -3.41 -2.63 -3.11
C VAL A 58 -3.64 -2.28 -4.57
N GLY A 59 -2.56 -2.05 -5.31
CA GLY A 59 -2.61 -1.68 -6.72
C GLY A 59 -2.02 -2.73 -7.66
N PRO A 60 -2.26 -2.60 -8.96
CA PRO A 60 -1.55 -3.36 -9.98
C PRO A 60 -0.04 -3.25 -9.76
N THR A 61 0.73 -4.25 -10.14
CA THR A 61 2.20 -4.33 -9.96
C THR A 61 2.69 -4.63 -8.54
N GLN A 62 1.83 -4.73 -7.56
CA GLN A 62 2.18 -5.17 -6.21
C GLN A 62 2.06 -6.69 -6.07
N ASP A 63 2.74 -7.43 -6.96
CA ASP A 63 2.57 -8.87 -7.16
C ASP A 63 2.79 -9.69 -5.89
N GLN A 64 3.72 -9.27 -5.02
CA GLN A 64 4.01 -9.98 -3.77
C GLN A 64 2.84 -9.93 -2.78
N VAL A 65 2.21 -8.78 -2.64
CA VAL A 65 1.06 -8.65 -1.75
C VAL A 65 -0.19 -9.26 -2.37
N LEU A 66 -0.38 -9.14 -3.68
CA LEU A 66 -1.46 -9.80 -4.41
C LEU A 66 -1.36 -11.33 -4.30
N GLY A 67 -0.15 -11.88 -4.43
CA GLY A 67 0.10 -13.29 -4.23
C GLY A 67 -0.23 -13.76 -2.80
N LEU A 68 0.14 -12.98 -1.80
CA LEU A 68 -0.18 -13.28 -0.39
C LEU A 68 -1.68 -13.20 -0.11
N ILE A 69 -2.39 -12.22 -0.66
CA ILE A 69 -3.85 -12.08 -0.58
C ILE A 69 -4.52 -13.34 -1.15
N SER A 70 -4.11 -13.76 -2.33
CA SER A 70 -4.64 -14.97 -2.98
C SER A 70 -4.36 -16.24 -2.16
N GLU A 71 -3.14 -16.40 -1.64
CA GLU A 71 -2.74 -17.54 -0.81
C GLU A 71 -3.56 -17.63 0.48
N LEU A 72 -3.88 -16.48 1.08
CA LEU A 72 -4.68 -16.40 2.30
C LEU A 72 -6.19 -16.45 2.06
N GLY A 73 -6.63 -16.49 0.80
CA GLY A 73 -8.05 -16.50 0.44
C GLY A 73 -8.77 -15.21 0.82
N LEU A 74 -8.06 -14.08 0.80
CA LEU A 74 -8.64 -12.77 1.09
C LEU A 74 -9.27 -12.18 -0.16
N GLU A 75 -10.35 -11.44 0.01
CA GLU A 75 -11.06 -10.75 -1.06
C GLU A 75 -10.63 -9.29 -1.15
N LEU A 76 -10.57 -8.79 -2.39
CA LEU A 76 -10.38 -7.38 -2.70
C LEU A 76 -11.69 -6.79 -3.19
N PHE A 77 -11.91 -5.53 -2.95
CA PHE A 77 -13.00 -4.76 -3.51
C PHE A 77 -12.48 -3.46 -4.10
N ASP A 78 -13.18 -2.97 -5.11
CA ASP A 78 -12.79 -1.75 -5.80
C ASP A 78 -13.00 -0.53 -4.90
N THR A 79 -12.10 0.44 -5.05
CA THR A 79 -12.28 1.74 -4.42
C THR A 79 -13.50 2.42 -4.98
N TYR A 80 -14.36 2.94 -4.10
CA TYR A 80 -15.47 3.78 -4.54
C TYR A 80 -14.92 5.05 -5.20
N ASP A 81 -15.21 5.23 -6.49
CA ASP A 81 -14.71 6.32 -7.34
C ASP A 81 -15.84 7.11 -8.04
N HIS A 82 -17.10 6.83 -7.67
CA HIS A 82 -18.23 7.56 -8.23
C HIS A 82 -18.41 8.92 -7.57
N GLY A 83 -18.66 9.94 -8.38
CA GLY A 83 -18.92 11.30 -7.93
C GLY A 83 -17.87 12.30 -8.42
N ASP A 84 -17.89 13.46 -7.78
CA ASP A 84 -16.97 14.55 -8.11
C ASP A 84 -15.80 14.58 -7.13
N TYR A 85 -14.69 15.00 -7.65
CA TYR A 85 -13.49 15.27 -6.86
C TYR A 85 -13.44 16.72 -6.41
N MET A 86 -12.80 16.96 -5.27
CA MET A 86 -12.52 18.31 -4.76
C MET A 86 -11.01 18.53 -4.72
N VAL A 87 -10.55 19.57 -5.39
CA VAL A 87 -9.16 20.01 -5.33
C VAL A 87 -9.06 21.38 -4.69
N SER A 88 -8.17 21.55 -3.73
CA SER A 88 -7.85 22.85 -3.13
C SER A 88 -6.44 23.26 -3.53
N ILE A 89 -6.31 24.32 -4.32
CA ILE A 89 -5.04 24.89 -4.77
C ILE A 89 -5.04 26.38 -4.43
N GLY A 90 -4.02 26.83 -3.71
CA GLY A 90 -3.89 28.24 -3.29
C GLY A 90 -5.07 28.73 -2.46
N GLY A 91 -5.65 27.87 -1.61
CA GLY A 91 -6.79 28.19 -0.75
C GLY A 91 -8.13 28.26 -1.47
N ARG A 92 -8.20 27.92 -2.75
CA ARG A 92 -9.45 27.87 -3.54
C ARG A 92 -9.81 26.42 -3.83
N ALA A 93 -10.96 25.98 -3.32
CA ALA A 93 -11.52 24.67 -3.62
C ALA A 93 -12.29 24.72 -4.95
N LYS A 94 -12.04 23.73 -5.81
CA LYS A 94 -12.78 23.51 -7.05
C LYS A 94 -13.28 22.07 -7.10
N ARG A 95 -14.50 21.91 -7.58
CA ARG A 95 -15.11 20.61 -7.90
C ARG A 95 -14.84 20.30 -9.38
N PHE A 96 -14.51 19.06 -9.67
CA PHE A 96 -14.35 18.60 -11.06
C PHE A 96 -14.77 17.12 -11.17
N THR A 97 -15.12 16.74 -12.40
CA THR A 97 -15.48 15.37 -12.77
C THR A 97 -14.43 14.84 -13.76
N GLY A 98 -14.04 13.57 -13.62
CA GLY A 98 -13.07 12.90 -14.49
C GLY A 98 -11.61 13.11 -14.08
N ASP A 99 -10.70 12.53 -14.86
CA ASP A 99 -9.31 12.26 -14.47
C ASP A 99 -8.34 13.44 -14.68
N THR A 100 -8.82 14.55 -15.26
CA THR A 100 -7.95 15.68 -15.62
C THR A 100 -7.83 16.73 -14.54
N PHE A 101 -8.49 16.53 -13.38
CA PHE A 101 -8.50 17.45 -12.25
C PHE A 101 -8.95 18.89 -12.62
N GLY A 102 -9.65 19.04 -13.75
CA GLY A 102 -10.05 20.36 -14.26
C GLY A 102 -8.86 21.27 -14.58
N LEU A 103 -7.68 20.68 -14.81
CA LEU A 103 -6.47 21.43 -15.14
C LEU A 103 -6.43 21.85 -16.61
N PRO A 104 -5.86 23.03 -16.92
CA PRO A 104 -5.65 23.46 -18.29
C PRO A 104 -4.77 22.47 -19.08
N PRO A 105 -4.97 22.30 -20.40
CA PRO A 105 -4.21 21.34 -21.22
C PRO A 105 -2.70 21.50 -21.13
N HIS A 106 -2.18 22.72 -21.06
CA HIS A 106 -0.74 22.96 -20.96
C HIS A 106 -0.16 22.42 -19.65
N VAL A 107 -0.90 22.52 -18.53
CA VAL A 107 -0.50 21.95 -17.22
C VAL A 107 -0.49 20.43 -17.28
N LEU A 108 -1.48 19.82 -17.94
CA LEU A 108 -1.52 18.37 -18.13
C LEU A 108 -0.31 17.86 -18.93
N VAL A 109 0.10 18.61 -19.96
CA VAL A 109 1.32 18.31 -20.73
C VAL A 109 2.57 18.40 -19.85
N GLU A 110 2.70 19.46 -19.06
CA GLU A 110 3.83 19.62 -18.12
C GLU A 110 3.90 18.50 -17.08
N VAL A 111 2.76 18.10 -16.53
CA VAL A 111 2.68 16.96 -15.61
C VAL A 111 3.12 15.67 -16.28
N GLY A 112 2.63 15.38 -17.48
CA GLY A 112 3.01 14.19 -18.26
C GLY A 112 4.51 14.14 -18.60
N VAL A 113 5.08 15.27 -19.00
CA VAL A 113 6.53 15.39 -19.27
C VAL A 113 7.34 15.16 -17.98
N SER A 114 6.91 15.74 -16.87
CA SER A 114 7.57 15.62 -15.58
C SER A 114 7.54 14.17 -15.07
N GLN A 115 6.40 13.51 -15.19
CA GLN A 115 6.24 12.10 -14.84
C GLN A 115 7.19 11.22 -15.67
N LYS A 116 7.20 11.38 -16.98
CA LYS A 116 8.08 10.63 -17.89
C LYS A 116 9.56 10.83 -17.56
N ARG A 117 9.93 12.06 -17.15
CA ARG A 117 11.29 12.37 -16.71
C ARG A 117 11.64 11.65 -15.39
N LEU A 118 10.74 11.64 -14.42
CA LEU A 118 10.93 10.93 -13.16
C LEU A 118 11.06 9.42 -13.38
N GLU A 119 10.21 8.81 -14.19
CA GLU A 119 10.29 7.40 -14.55
C GLU A 119 11.63 7.05 -15.21
N SER A 120 12.10 7.91 -16.15
CA SER A 120 13.42 7.75 -16.78
C SER A 120 14.57 7.86 -15.78
N MET A 121 14.44 8.70 -14.75
CA MET A 121 15.44 8.81 -13.69
C MET A 121 15.38 7.59 -12.77
N ALA A 122 14.20 7.14 -12.40
CA ALA A 122 14.01 5.96 -11.56
C ALA A 122 14.58 4.68 -12.19
N ALA A 123 14.45 4.54 -13.52
CA ALA A 123 15.01 3.40 -14.26
C ALA A 123 16.54 3.32 -14.21
N LYS A 124 17.22 4.41 -13.88
CA LYS A 124 18.70 4.48 -13.78
C LYS A 124 19.22 4.19 -12.37
N VAL A 125 18.33 4.04 -11.39
CA VAL A 125 18.72 3.70 -10.02
C VAL A 125 19.06 2.22 -9.95
N PRO A 126 20.27 1.82 -9.52
CA PRO A 126 20.62 0.42 -9.33
C PRO A 126 19.69 -0.25 -8.32
N ARG A 127 19.31 -1.50 -8.62
CA ARG A 127 18.52 -2.36 -7.71
C ARG A 127 19.42 -3.19 -6.85
#